data_94c7bcd9704fbc68d88d8e47a138250f
#
_entry.id   94c7bcd9704fbc68d88d8e47a138250f
#
_cell.length_a   1.000
_cell.length_b   1.000
_cell.length_c   1.000
_cell.angle_alpha   90.00
_cell.angle_beta   90.00
_cell.angle_gamma   90.00
#
_symmetry.space_group_name_H-M   'P 1'
#
loop_
_entity.id
_entity.type
_entity.pdbx_description
1 polymer ?
#
loop_
_entity_poly.entity_id
_entity_poly.type
_entity_poly.pdbx_seq_one_letter_code
_entity_poly.pdbx_strand_id
1 'polypeptide(L)'
;MFFTIPFLGGTFVFFIFNFLLKKFIQHRLAIIYRSIQTKQEHINAPYLDESLDEMIENAEEKIEQWKDFQTKEISKLKDQEVFRREFLGNLAHELKTPLFSIQGYILTLLEGGLEDDEINQKFLERAAVATDRIVGILDDLDRITKMEAEKFQLEMVSFDLVLLVKESLESLELIADKKHITFEIDCQEEETFVTADRKKIGQVLTNLIRNSIAYGVEDGNTKITIFTIDELTTIQIADNGIGIEESEHIRLFERFYRVEKSRTRHKGGSGLGLAIVKHIIDA
;
A
#
# COMPACT_ATOMS: atom_id res chain seq x y z
N MET A 1 -11.17 74.41 -41.58
CA MET A 1 -12.00 73.98 -40.43
C MET A 1 -12.84 72.75 -40.69
N PHE A 2 -12.59 71.97 -41.79
CA PHE A 2 -13.44 70.82 -42.18
C PHE A 2 -12.78 69.44 -41.98
N PHE A 3 -11.51 69.35 -41.55
CA PHE A 3 -10.80 68.09 -41.35
C PHE A 3 -10.78 67.57 -39.90
N THR A 4 -11.21 68.33 -38.93
CA THR A 4 -11.13 67.98 -37.50
C THR A 4 -12.33 67.12 -37.03
N ILE A 5 -13.49 67.23 -37.65
CA ILE A 5 -14.70 66.50 -37.25
C ILE A 5 -14.63 64.99 -37.54
N PRO A 6 -14.17 64.55 -38.77
CA PRO A 6 -14.04 63.12 -39.00
C PRO A 6 -12.96 62.40 -38.18
N PHE A 7 -11.90 63.15 -37.80
CA PHE A 7 -10.84 62.57 -36.92
C PHE A 7 -11.31 62.36 -35.51
N LEU A 8 -12.12 63.27 -34.92
CA LEU A 8 -12.71 63.12 -33.59
C LEU A 8 -13.75 61.98 -33.58
N GLY A 9 -14.57 61.83 -34.66
CA GLY A 9 -15.50 60.73 -34.80
C GLY A 9 -14.82 59.35 -34.86
N GLY A 10 -13.72 59.28 -35.62
CA GLY A 10 -12.94 58.02 -35.73
C GLY A 10 -12.27 57.59 -34.43
N THR A 11 -11.71 58.54 -33.66
CA THR A 11 -11.11 58.24 -32.36
C THR A 11 -12.17 57.83 -31.35
N PHE A 12 -13.32 58.42 -31.36
CA PHE A 12 -14.44 58.04 -30.45
C PHE A 12 -14.96 56.64 -30.75
N VAL A 13 -15.20 56.31 -32.00
CA VAL A 13 -15.60 54.96 -32.43
C VAL A 13 -14.50 53.92 -32.07
N PHE A 14 -13.25 54.24 -32.26
CA PHE A 14 -12.12 53.37 -31.86
C PHE A 14 -12.11 53.11 -30.34
N PHE A 15 -12.31 54.13 -29.53
CA PHE A 15 -12.39 53.97 -28.06
C PHE A 15 -13.60 53.12 -27.62
N ILE A 16 -14.79 53.34 -28.22
CA ILE A 16 -16.00 52.55 -27.93
C ILE A 16 -15.77 51.09 -28.35
N PHE A 17 -15.20 50.86 -29.54
CA PHE A 17 -14.92 49.51 -30.03
C PHE A 17 -13.95 48.77 -29.09
N ASN A 18 -12.82 49.40 -28.70
CA ASN A 18 -11.90 48.81 -27.76
C ASN A 18 -12.52 48.54 -26.38
N PHE A 19 -13.35 49.42 -25.89
CA PHE A 19 -14.09 49.22 -24.64
C PHE A 19 -15.04 48.02 -24.72
N LEU A 20 -15.82 47.91 -25.77
CA LEU A 20 -16.75 46.79 -25.98
C LEU A 20 -16.01 45.49 -26.18
N LEU A 21 -14.92 45.49 -26.96
CA LEU A 21 -14.08 44.34 -27.20
C LEU A 21 -13.46 43.82 -25.88
N LYS A 22 -12.90 44.75 -25.09
CA LYS A 22 -12.32 44.42 -23.78
C LYS A 22 -13.37 43.79 -22.86
N LYS A 23 -14.56 44.37 -22.77
CA LYS A 23 -15.67 43.85 -21.99
C LYS A 23 -16.18 42.49 -22.46
N PHE A 24 -16.20 42.26 -23.77
CA PHE A 24 -16.58 40.98 -24.36
C PHE A 24 -15.58 39.88 -24.04
N ILE A 25 -14.27 40.17 -24.19
CA ILE A 25 -13.19 39.23 -23.87
C ILE A 25 -13.19 38.89 -22.39
N GLN A 26 -13.32 39.91 -21.50
CA GLN A 26 -13.42 39.67 -20.03
C GLN A 26 -14.57 38.75 -19.67
N HIS A 27 -15.75 38.96 -20.31
CA HIS A 27 -16.90 38.11 -20.05
C HIS A 27 -16.68 36.64 -20.50
N ARG A 28 -16.06 36.43 -21.65
CA ARG A 28 -15.72 35.07 -22.16
C ARG A 28 -14.67 34.38 -21.31
N LEU A 29 -13.61 35.09 -20.91
CA LEU A 29 -12.59 34.57 -20.02
C LEU A 29 -13.16 34.17 -18.65
N ALA A 30 -14.05 34.99 -18.08
CA ALA A 30 -14.72 34.68 -16.81
C ALA A 30 -15.54 33.39 -16.87
N ILE A 31 -16.17 33.08 -18.01
CA ILE A 31 -16.93 31.82 -18.20
C ILE A 31 -15.97 30.62 -18.24
N ILE A 32 -14.86 30.71 -18.98
CA ILE A 32 -13.84 29.66 -19.05
C ILE A 32 -13.23 29.43 -17.67
N TYR A 33 -12.88 30.52 -16.97
CA TYR A 33 -12.36 30.48 -15.61
C TYR A 33 -13.31 29.78 -14.65
N ARG A 34 -14.60 30.08 -14.71
CA ARG A 34 -15.63 29.40 -13.91
C ARG A 34 -15.73 27.91 -14.21
N SER A 35 -15.63 27.51 -15.46
CA SER A 35 -15.72 26.09 -15.85
C SER A 35 -14.53 25.25 -15.34
N ILE A 36 -13.35 25.88 -15.18
CA ILE A 36 -12.16 25.25 -14.60
C ILE A 36 -12.28 25.18 -13.06
N GLN A 37 -12.92 26.16 -12.44
CA GLN A 37 -13.09 26.24 -10.98
C GLN A 37 -14.14 25.29 -10.39
N THR A 38 -15.10 24.79 -11.16
CA THR A 38 -16.25 24.01 -10.65
C THR A 38 -15.88 22.70 -9.94
N LYS A 39 -14.60 22.35 -9.86
CA LYS A 39 -14.08 21.14 -9.18
C LYS A 39 -13.23 21.41 -7.93
N GLN A 40 -13.00 22.68 -7.57
CA GLN A 40 -12.29 23.01 -6.33
C GLN A 40 -13.04 24.11 -5.58
N GLU A 41 -13.26 23.90 -4.29
CA GLU A 41 -14.03 24.71 -3.34
C GLU A 41 -13.73 26.21 -3.39
N HIS A 42 -14.83 26.99 -3.28
CA HIS A 42 -14.93 28.37 -2.78
C HIS A 42 -13.67 29.25 -2.89
N ILE A 43 -13.41 29.81 -4.06
CA ILE A 43 -12.57 30.99 -4.18
C ILE A 43 -13.36 32.09 -4.88
N ASN A 44 -13.37 33.27 -4.25
CA ASN A 44 -14.10 34.47 -4.65
C ASN A 44 -13.93 34.79 -6.14
N ALA A 45 -15.03 35.23 -6.76
CA ALA A 45 -15.00 35.75 -8.13
C ALA A 45 -13.93 36.85 -8.26
N PRO A 46 -13.16 36.90 -9.37
CA PRO A 46 -12.17 37.93 -9.57
C PRO A 46 -12.85 39.30 -9.54
N TYR A 47 -12.24 40.23 -8.79
CA TYR A 47 -12.68 41.59 -8.73
C TYR A 47 -12.65 42.22 -10.13
N LEU A 48 -13.64 43.02 -10.46
CA LEU A 48 -13.84 43.71 -11.75
C LEU A 48 -12.75 44.75 -12.10
N ASP A 49 -11.66 44.81 -11.33
CA ASP A 49 -10.64 45.85 -11.41
C ASP A 49 -9.26 45.33 -11.92
N GLU A 50 -9.14 44.02 -12.26
CA GLU A 50 -7.90 43.47 -12.81
C GLU A 50 -7.73 43.87 -14.28
N SER A 51 -6.47 44.17 -14.66
CA SER A 51 -6.13 44.44 -16.05
C SER A 51 -6.33 43.17 -16.91
N LEU A 52 -6.60 43.35 -18.22
CA LEU A 52 -6.78 42.22 -19.13
C LEU A 52 -5.54 41.30 -19.16
N ASP A 53 -4.35 41.88 -19.08
CA ASP A 53 -3.09 41.17 -19.10
C ASP A 53 -2.88 40.31 -17.85
N GLU A 54 -3.23 40.81 -16.67
CA GLU A 54 -3.22 40.05 -15.41
C GLU A 54 -4.22 38.88 -15.42
N MET A 55 -5.40 39.10 -16.00
CA MET A 55 -6.40 38.03 -16.15
C MET A 55 -5.92 36.91 -17.08
N ILE A 56 -5.18 37.26 -18.15
CA ILE A 56 -4.61 36.26 -19.09
C ILE A 56 -3.49 35.49 -18.39
N GLU A 57 -2.55 36.15 -17.73
CA GLU A 57 -1.45 35.55 -17.00
C GLU A 57 -1.94 34.61 -15.89
N ASN A 58 -2.90 35.04 -15.11
CA ASN A 58 -3.56 34.21 -14.09
C ASN A 58 -4.31 33.00 -14.67
N ALA A 59 -4.90 33.15 -15.88
CA ALA A 59 -5.56 32.05 -16.56
C ALA A 59 -4.54 31.01 -17.11
N GLU A 60 -3.43 31.47 -17.65
CA GLU A 60 -2.33 30.62 -18.15
C GLU A 60 -1.72 29.81 -17.01
N GLU A 61 -1.40 30.45 -15.87
CA GLU A 61 -0.84 29.78 -14.69
C GLU A 61 -1.79 28.70 -14.17
N LYS A 62 -3.09 28.99 -14.11
CA LYS A 62 -4.09 28.01 -13.64
C LYS A 62 -4.31 26.86 -14.62
N ILE A 63 -4.22 27.11 -15.91
CA ILE A 63 -4.27 26.05 -16.94
C ILE A 63 -3.06 25.12 -16.77
N GLU A 64 -1.87 25.67 -16.52
CA GLU A 64 -0.65 24.87 -16.30
C GLU A 64 -0.77 24.03 -15.00
N GLN A 65 -1.21 24.64 -13.89
CA GLN A 65 -1.47 23.91 -12.64
C GLN A 65 -2.51 22.81 -12.81
N TRP A 66 -3.59 23.06 -13.55
CA TRP A 66 -4.62 22.07 -13.83
C TRP A 66 -4.09 20.92 -14.70
N LYS A 67 -3.27 21.23 -15.71
CA LYS A 67 -2.62 20.25 -16.58
C LYS A 67 -1.67 19.36 -15.79
N ASP A 68 -0.87 19.95 -14.89
CA ASP A 68 0.02 19.22 -14.00
C ASP A 68 -0.76 18.32 -13.04
N PHE A 69 -1.84 18.82 -12.45
CA PHE A 69 -2.74 18.03 -11.62
C PHE A 69 -3.35 16.86 -12.39
N GLN A 70 -3.90 17.09 -13.57
CA GLN A 70 -4.47 16.05 -14.42
C GLN A 70 -3.42 15.00 -14.82
N THR A 71 -2.21 15.43 -15.14
CA THR A 71 -1.12 14.54 -15.50
C THR A 71 -0.74 13.63 -14.34
N LYS A 72 -0.64 14.19 -13.12
CA LYS A 72 -0.39 13.42 -11.89
C LYS A 72 -1.52 12.44 -11.58
N GLU A 73 -2.77 12.86 -11.72
CA GLU A 73 -3.93 11.99 -11.50
C GLU A 73 -3.97 10.83 -12.52
N ILE A 74 -3.73 11.12 -13.80
CA ILE A 74 -3.67 10.09 -14.86
C ILE A 74 -2.51 9.11 -14.60
N SER A 75 -1.34 9.62 -14.18
CA SER A 75 -0.20 8.76 -13.81
C SER A 75 -0.58 7.85 -12.65
N LYS A 76 -1.14 8.41 -11.58
CA LYS A 76 -1.59 7.65 -10.42
C LYS A 76 -2.62 6.57 -10.77
N LEU A 77 -3.59 6.89 -11.63
CA LEU A 77 -4.59 5.91 -12.07
C LEU A 77 -3.95 4.79 -12.92
N LYS A 78 -2.99 5.12 -13.78
CA LYS A 78 -2.24 4.12 -14.55
C LYS A 78 -1.41 3.22 -13.65
N ASP A 79 -0.72 3.78 -12.66
CA ASP A 79 0.07 3.01 -11.70
C ASP A 79 -0.84 2.06 -10.89
N GLN A 80 -2.03 2.53 -10.50
CA GLN A 80 -3.04 1.69 -9.84
C GLN A 80 -3.56 0.57 -10.76
N GLU A 81 -3.76 0.83 -12.07
CA GLU A 81 -4.20 -0.19 -13.02
C GLU A 81 -3.12 -1.26 -13.25
N VAL A 82 -1.86 -0.83 -13.46
CA VAL A 82 -0.71 -1.74 -13.59
C VAL A 82 -0.60 -2.60 -12.34
N PHE A 83 -0.62 -1.97 -11.18
CA PHE A 83 -0.58 -2.62 -9.88
C PHE A 83 -1.71 -3.67 -9.73
N ARG A 84 -2.96 -3.31 -10.05
CA ARG A 84 -4.11 -4.23 -9.98
C ARG A 84 -3.93 -5.44 -10.90
N ARG A 85 -3.39 -5.23 -12.10
CA ARG A 85 -3.14 -6.31 -13.07
C ARG A 85 -2.06 -7.27 -12.57
N GLU A 86 -0.95 -6.74 -12.06
CA GLU A 86 0.14 -7.54 -11.48
C GLU A 86 -0.32 -8.29 -10.24
N PHE A 87 -1.10 -7.64 -9.37
CA PHE A 87 -1.69 -8.26 -8.19
C PHE A 87 -2.55 -9.48 -8.56
N LEU A 88 -3.48 -9.35 -9.50
CA LEU A 88 -4.34 -10.45 -9.94
C LEU A 88 -3.53 -11.57 -10.63
N GLY A 89 -2.52 -11.20 -11.42
CA GLY A 89 -1.62 -12.17 -12.07
C GLY A 89 -0.82 -12.99 -11.06
N ASN A 90 -0.24 -12.34 -10.07
CA ASN A 90 0.53 -12.99 -9.02
C ASN A 90 -0.37 -13.86 -8.12
N LEU A 91 -1.56 -13.39 -7.75
CA LEU A 91 -2.54 -14.14 -6.99
C LEU A 91 -2.94 -15.43 -7.73
N ALA A 92 -3.27 -15.31 -9.02
CA ALA A 92 -3.63 -16.48 -9.84
C ALA A 92 -2.47 -17.49 -9.89
N HIS A 93 -1.22 -17.03 -10.00
CA HIS A 93 -0.05 -17.90 -10.01
C HIS A 93 0.18 -18.59 -8.66
N GLU A 94 0.06 -17.87 -7.54
CA GLU A 94 0.23 -18.41 -6.19
C GLU A 94 -0.88 -19.42 -5.80
N LEU A 95 -2.10 -19.24 -6.31
CA LEU A 95 -3.20 -20.20 -6.13
C LEU A 95 -3.06 -21.43 -7.04
N LYS A 96 -2.59 -21.25 -8.28
CA LYS A 96 -2.48 -22.31 -9.28
C LYS A 96 -1.49 -23.40 -8.86
N THR A 97 -0.37 -23.04 -8.27
CA THR A 97 0.68 -23.98 -7.85
C THR A 97 0.19 -25.01 -6.81
N PRO A 98 -0.37 -24.63 -5.66
CA PRO A 98 -0.90 -25.60 -4.69
C PRO A 98 -2.11 -26.36 -5.24
N LEU A 99 -2.96 -25.73 -6.06
CA LEU A 99 -4.10 -26.39 -6.67
C LEU A 99 -3.69 -27.56 -7.57
N PHE A 100 -2.68 -27.35 -8.44
CA PHE A 100 -2.16 -28.43 -9.27
C PHE A 100 -1.42 -29.50 -8.47
N SER A 101 -0.80 -29.13 -7.35
CA SER A 101 -0.19 -30.10 -6.46
C SER A 101 -1.25 -31.02 -5.84
N ILE A 102 -2.37 -30.45 -5.35
CA ILE A 102 -3.51 -31.20 -4.82
C ILE A 102 -4.07 -32.13 -5.90
N GLN A 103 -4.33 -31.59 -7.09
CA GLN A 103 -4.84 -32.36 -8.21
C GLN A 103 -3.89 -33.55 -8.56
N GLY A 104 -2.58 -33.31 -8.62
CA GLY A 104 -1.59 -34.35 -8.88
C GLY A 104 -1.59 -35.45 -7.82
N TYR A 105 -1.64 -35.07 -6.54
CA TYR A 105 -1.72 -36.06 -5.44
C TYR A 105 -2.99 -36.89 -5.50
N ILE A 106 -4.13 -36.25 -5.76
CA ILE A 106 -5.42 -36.96 -5.90
C ILE A 106 -5.40 -37.93 -7.09
N LEU A 107 -4.88 -37.50 -8.26
CA LEU A 107 -4.80 -38.37 -9.44
C LEU A 107 -3.88 -39.58 -9.19
N THR A 108 -2.72 -39.38 -8.55
CA THR A 108 -1.82 -40.49 -8.21
C THR A 108 -2.49 -41.49 -7.24
N LEU A 109 -3.26 -40.99 -6.27
CA LEU A 109 -4.03 -41.88 -5.38
C LEU A 109 -5.08 -42.69 -6.14
N LEU A 110 -5.80 -42.07 -7.09
CA LEU A 110 -6.82 -42.73 -7.92
C LEU A 110 -6.22 -43.74 -8.90
N GLU A 111 -4.99 -43.54 -9.37
CA GLU A 111 -4.28 -44.43 -10.29
C GLU A 111 -3.61 -45.64 -9.59
N GLY A 112 -3.95 -45.92 -8.34
CA GLY A 112 -3.51 -47.09 -7.60
C GLY A 112 -2.72 -46.79 -6.33
N GLY A 113 -2.36 -45.51 -6.09
CA GLY A 113 -1.62 -45.09 -4.88
C GLY A 113 -2.43 -45.24 -3.59
N LEU A 114 -3.75 -45.48 -3.66
CA LEU A 114 -4.60 -45.77 -2.50
C LEU A 114 -4.30 -47.16 -1.88
N GLU A 115 -3.81 -48.10 -2.67
CA GLU A 115 -3.49 -49.48 -2.23
C GLU A 115 -2.10 -49.57 -1.58
N ASP A 116 -1.29 -48.50 -1.66
CA ASP A 116 0.05 -48.40 -1.07
C ASP A 116 0.00 -47.53 0.18
N ASP A 117 0.12 -48.13 1.35
CA ASP A 117 0.03 -47.46 2.64
C ASP A 117 1.07 -46.35 2.86
N GLU A 118 2.28 -46.46 2.28
CA GLU A 118 3.31 -45.43 2.38
C GLU A 118 3.01 -44.23 1.47
N ILE A 119 2.42 -44.48 0.31
CA ILE A 119 2.10 -43.46 -0.69
C ILE A 119 0.81 -42.75 -0.31
N ASN A 120 -0.25 -43.47 0.11
CA ASN A 120 -1.56 -42.91 0.35
C ASN A 120 -1.52 -41.87 1.48
N GLN A 121 -0.94 -42.21 2.64
CA GLN A 121 -0.84 -41.29 3.76
C GLN A 121 -0.01 -40.06 3.40
N LYS A 122 1.16 -40.26 2.79
CA LYS A 122 2.06 -39.18 2.39
C LYS A 122 1.42 -38.20 1.41
N PHE A 123 0.63 -38.67 0.44
CA PHE A 123 0.00 -37.80 -0.56
C PHE A 123 -1.20 -37.10 0.00
N LEU A 124 -1.98 -37.72 0.90
CA LEU A 124 -3.06 -37.07 1.65
C LEU A 124 -2.51 -35.93 2.53
N GLU A 125 -1.42 -36.17 3.27
CA GLU A 125 -0.77 -35.15 4.07
C GLU A 125 -0.26 -33.98 3.22
N ARG A 126 0.35 -34.26 2.07
CA ARG A 126 0.79 -33.20 1.14
C ARG A 126 -0.35 -32.42 0.53
N ALA A 127 -1.47 -33.08 0.21
CA ALA A 127 -2.67 -32.42 -0.26
C ALA A 127 -3.27 -31.52 0.82
N ALA A 128 -3.31 -31.98 2.08
CA ALA A 128 -3.74 -31.17 3.22
C ALA A 128 -2.87 -29.92 3.39
N VAL A 129 -1.53 -30.07 3.40
CA VAL A 129 -0.60 -28.92 3.48
C VAL A 129 -0.80 -27.94 2.33
N ALA A 130 -1.05 -28.44 1.11
CA ALA A 130 -1.30 -27.58 -0.04
C ALA A 130 -2.66 -26.85 0.08
N THR A 131 -3.66 -27.49 0.68
CA THR A 131 -4.96 -26.87 0.97
C THR A 131 -4.82 -25.77 2.03
N ASP A 132 -4.11 -26.03 3.13
CA ASP A 132 -3.84 -25.04 4.17
C ASP A 132 -3.13 -23.81 3.61
N ARG A 133 -2.24 -24.01 2.62
CA ARG A 133 -1.59 -22.90 1.91
C ARG A 133 -2.59 -22.05 1.13
N ILE A 134 -3.57 -22.65 0.42
CA ILE A 134 -4.62 -21.91 -0.28
C ILE A 134 -5.45 -21.11 0.71
N VAL A 135 -5.87 -21.72 1.82
CA VAL A 135 -6.62 -21.04 2.88
C VAL A 135 -5.83 -19.83 3.39
N GLY A 136 -4.55 -19.99 3.69
CA GLY A 136 -3.70 -18.87 4.13
C GLY A 136 -3.61 -17.71 3.12
N ILE A 137 -3.52 -18.01 1.81
CA ILE A 137 -3.53 -16.99 0.75
C ILE A 137 -4.87 -16.25 0.70
N LEU A 138 -6.01 -16.98 0.85
CA LEU A 138 -7.34 -16.40 0.86
C LEU A 138 -7.57 -15.51 2.09
N ASP A 139 -7.10 -15.94 3.26
CA ASP A 139 -7.18 -15.14 4.48
C ASP A 139 -6.36 -13.83 4.36
N ASP A 140 -5.16 -13.90 3.79
CA ASP A 140 -4.34 -12.73 3.53
C ASP A 140 -5.02 -11.78 2.52
N LEU A 141 -5.67 -12.33 1.48
CA LEU A 141 -6.43 -11.56 0.49
C LEU A 141 -7.63 -10.87 1.12
N ASP A 142 -8.41 -11.56 1.95
CA ASP A 142 -9.56 -11.00 2.67
C ASP A 142 -9.13 -9.84 3.58
N ARG A 143 -8.00 -10.00 4.28
CA ARG A 143 -7.42 -8.95 5.10
C ARG A 143 -7.04 -7.72 4.28
N ILE A 144 -6.36 -7.89 3.13
CA ILE A 144 -5.96 -6.79 2.26
C ILE A 144 -7.19 -6.07 1.68
N THR A 145 -8.20 -6.82 1.21
CA THR A 145 -9.41 -6.24 0.63
C THR A 145 -10.23 -5.46 1.66
N LYS A 146 -10.33 -5.95 2.90
CA LYS A 146 -10.93 -5.20 4.01
C LYS A 146 -10.16 -3.93 4.33
N MET A 147 -8.84 -4.01 4.34
CA MET A 147 -7.96 -2.85 4.56
C MET A 147 -8.09 -1.78 3.48
N GLU A 148 -8.35 -2.15 2.21
CA GLU A 148 -8.57 -1.18 1.11
C GLU A 148 -9.97 -0.58 1.10
N ALA A 149 -10.99 -1.36 1.50
CA ALA A 149 -12.39 -0.95 1.46
C ALA A 149 -12.81 -0.06 2.63
N GLU A 150 -12.21 -0.24 3.79
CA GLU A 150 -12.52 0.52 4.99
C GLU A 150 -11.62 1.75 5.06
N LYS A 151 -12.23 2.95 5.18
CA LYS A 151 -11.52 4.08 5.77
C LYS A 151 -11.08 3.62 7.15
N PHE A 152 -9.78 3.38 7.33
CA PHE A 152 -9.20 2.86 8.56
C PHE A 152 -9.72 3.65 9.77
N GLN A 153 -10.69 3.08 10.48
CA GLN A 153 -11.00 3.53 11.83
C GLN A 153 -10.14 2.68 12.77
N LEU A 154 -9.00 3.24 13.17
CA LEU A 154 -8.14 2.62 14.17
C LEU A 154 -8.83 2.65 15.54
N GLU A 155 -8.89 1.53 16.21
CA GLU A 155 -9.36 1.41 17.58
C GLU A 155 -8.20 1.73 18.55
N MET A 156 -7.96 3.02 18.78
CA MET A 156 -6.86 3.48 19.62
C MET A 156 -7.15 3.17 21.09
N VAL A 157 -6.39 2.23 21.66
CA VAL A 157 -6.47 1.82 23.07
C VAL A 157 -5.08 1.84 23.72
N SER A 158 -5.05 2.10 25.02
CA SER A 158 -3.81 1.95 25.79
C SER A 158 -3.63 0.49 26.21
N PHE A 159 -2.46 -0.09 25.92
CA PHE A 159 -2.13 -1.47 26.28
C PHE A 159 -0.63 -1.63 26.55
N ASP A 160 -0.28 -2.69 27.26
CA ASP A 160 1.11 -3.07 27.49
C ASP A 160 1.68 -3.79 26.24
N LEU A 161 2.70 -3.16 25.64
CA LEU A 161 3.37 -3.65 24.45
C LEU A 161 4.22 -4.89 24.72
N VAL A 162 4.85 -4.98 25.89
CA VAL A 162 5.67 -6.15 26.30
C VAL A 162 4.78 -7.39 26.40
N LEU A 163 3.59 -7.23 26.99
CA LEU A 163 2.61 -8.33 27.06
C LEU A 163 2.16 -8.76 25.68
N LEU A 164 1.86 -7.82 24.76
CA LEU A 164 1.45 -8.14 23.40
C LEU A 164 2.55 -8.87 22.61
N VAL A 165 3.82 -8.52 22.83
CA VAL A 165 4.96 -9.25 22.24
C VAL A 165 5.01 -10.68 22.76
N LYS A 166 4.89 -10.89 24.10
CA LYS A 166 4.86 -12.23 24.70
C LYS A 166 3.73 -13.10 24.14
N GLU A 167 2.50 -12.59 24.05
CA GLU A 167 1.36 -13.27 23.44
C GLU A 167 1.62 -13.64 21.97
N SER A 168 2.25 -12.72 21.22
CA SER A 168 2.59 -12.97 19.81
C SER A 168 3.63 -14.09 19.65
N LEU A 169 4.61 -14.15 20.54
CA LEU A 169 5.62 -15.22 20.56
C LEU A 169 4.98 -16.57 20.94
N GLU A 170 4.18 -16.61 21.98
CA GLU A 170 3.46 -17.82 22.43
C GLU A 170 2.62 -18.40 21.28
N SER A 171 1.92 -17.57 20.53
CA SER A 171 1.12 -18.01 19.38
C SER A 171 1.93 -18.68 18.26
N LEU A 172 3.23 -18.46 18.20
CA LEU A 172 4.14 -18.97 17.18
C LEU A 172 5.16 -20.01 17.70
N GLU A 173 5.13 -20.33 18.99
CA GLU A 173 6.06 -21.22 19.67
C GLU A 173 6.17 -22.59 18.98
N LEU A 174 5.02 -23.23 18.67
CA LEU A 174 5.00 -24.54 17.97
C LEU A 174 5.68 -24.53 16.60
N ILE A 175 5.68 -23.37 15.91
CA ILE A 175 6.32 -23.22 14.60
C ILE A 175 7.82 -22.98 14.79
N ALA A 176 8.21 -22.21 15.79
CA ALA A 176 9.59 -21.94 16.14
C ALA A 176 10.32 -23.21 16.62
N ASP A 177 9.66 -24.02 17.47
CA ASP A 177 10.21 -25.28 17.99
C ASP A 177 10.55 -26.28 16.88
N LYS A 178 9.77 -26.34 15.80
CA LYS A 178 10.05 -27.20 14.64
C LYS A 178 11.37 -26.88 13.95
N LYS A 179 11.89 -25.68 14.12
CA LYS A 179 13.18 -25.20 13.58
C LYS A 179 14.23 -24.92 14.68
N HIS A 180 13.89 -25.21 15.92
CA HIS A 180 14.74 -24.93 17.09
C HIS A 180 15.14 -23.45 17.19
N ILE A 181 14.22 -22.53 16.81
CA ILE A 181 14.47 -21.10 16.90
C ILE A 181 14.15 -20.62 18.32
N THR A 182 15.11 -19.94 18.95
CA THR A 182 14.96 -19.35 20.27
C THR A 182 14.56 -17.88 20.18
N PHE A 183 13.78 -17.41 21.16
CA PHE A 183 13.39 -16.02 21.29
C PHE A 183 14.07 -15.36 22.48
N GLU A 184 14.58 -14.16 22.29
CA GLU A 184 15.11 -13.29 23.31
C GLU A 184 14.34 -11.98 23.34
N ILE A 185 13.81 -11.59 24.51
CA ILE A 185 13.16 -10.29 24.71
C ILE A 185 14.11 -9.44 25.55
N ASP A 186 14.50 -8.29 24.99
CA ASP A 186 15.34 -7.29 25.64
C ASP A 186 14.51 -6.00 25.76
N CYS A 187 14.02 -5.72 26.97
CA CYS A 187 13.20 -4.55 27.23
C CYS A 187 13.76 -3.76 28.42
N GLN A 188 13.75 -2.44 28.31
CA GLN A 188 14.23 -1.54 29.37
C GLN A 188 13.34 -1.60 30.61
N GLU A 189 12.03 -1.81 30.41
CA GLU A 189 11.03 -1.84 31.49
C GLU A 189 10.21 -3.14 31.40
N GLU A 190 9.71 -3.63 32.53
CA GLU A 190 8.88 -4.84 32.58
C GLU A 190 7.54 -4.67 31.89
N GLU A 191 6.99 -3.45 31.88
CA GLU A 191 5.76 -3.03 31.22
C GLU A 191 6.00 -1.75 30.43
N THR A 192 5.50 -1.68 29.20
CA THR A 192 5.61 -0.49 28.34
C THR A 192 4.24 -0.18 27.73
N PHE A 193 3.57 0.85 28.26
CA PHE A 193 2.24 1.24 27.77
C PHE A 193 2.34 2.15 26.53
N VAL A 194 1.60 1.77 25.48
CA VAL A 194 1.47 2.55 24.23
C VAL A 194 0.00 2.72 23.88
N THR A 195 -0.33 3.79 23.14
CA THR A 195 -1.68 4.02 22.60
C THR A 195 -1.68 3.76 21.12
N ALA A 196 -2.31 2.66 20.69
CA ALA A 196 -2.41 2.24 19.31
C ALA A 196 -3.60 1.26 19.13
N ASP A 197 -3.83 0.79 17.90
CA ASP A 197 -4.74 -0.34 17.68
C ASP A 197 -4.03 -1.65 18.03
N ARG A 198 -4.37 -2.21 19.21
CA ARG A 198 -3.75 -3.43 19.76
C ARG A 198 -3.81 -4.62 18.79
N LYS A 199 -4.94 -4.78 18.07
CA LYS A 199 -5.13 -5.90 17.14
C LYS A 199 -4.22 -5.74 15.91
N LYS A 200 -4.09 -4.51 15.39
CA LYS A 200 -3.24 -4.20 14.24
C LYS A 200 -1.75 -4.33 14.60
N ILE A 201 -1.34 -3.81 15.75
CA ILE A 201 0.05 -4.00 16.22
C ILE A 201 0.35 -5.49 16.46
N GLY A 202 -0.56 -6.26 17.05
CA GLY A 202 -0.40 -7.71 17.18
C GLY A 202 -0.25 -8.42 15.82
N GLN A 203 -0.97 -7.96 14.79
CA GLN A 203 -0.83 -8.47 13.43
C GLN A 203 0.55 -8.13 12.82
N VAL A 204 1.07 -6.91 13.07
CA VAL A 204 2.42 -6.50 12.66
C VAL A 204 3.47 -7.42 13.28
N LEU A 205 3.41 -7.59 14.60
CA LEU A 205 4.33 -8.45 15.37
C LEU A 205 4.31 -9.89 14.86
N THR A 206 3.12 -10.48 14.74
CA THR A 206 2.94 -11.86 14.24
C THR A 206 3.51 -12.04 12.83
N ASN A 207 3.34 -11.08 11.92
CA ASN A 207 3.90 -11.14 10.57
C ASN A 207 5.44 -11.06 10.58
N LEU A 208 6.01 -10.16 11.37
CA LEU A 208 7.46 -10.00 11.44
C LEU A 208 8.14 -11.20 12.12
N ILE A 209 7.59 -11.70 13.23
CA ILE A 209 8.11 -12.88 13.93
C ILE A 209 7.97 -14.12 13.06
N ARG A 210 6.86 -14.30 12.36
CA ARG A 210 6.68 -15.39 11.39
C ARG A 210 7.72 -15.34 10.27
N ASN A 211 8.07 -14.16 9.77
CA ASN A 211 9.13 -14.00 8.78
C ASN A 211 10.50 -14.38 9.37
N SER A 212 10.81 -13.94 10.58
CA SER A 212 12.01 -14.31 11.28
C SER A 212 12.14 -15.84 11.43
N ILE A 213 11.06 -16.55 11.81
CA ILE A 213 11.04 -18.02 11.87
C ILE A 213 11.18 -18.63 10.47
N ALA A 214 10.46 -18.10 9.45
CA ALA A 214 10.47 -18.67 8.11
C ALA A 214 11.84 -18.61 7.45
N TYR A 215 12.55 -17.48 7.59
CA TYR A 215 13.84 -17.19 6.97
C TYR A 215 15.04 -17.38 7.90
N GLY A 216 14.79 -17.61 9.19
CA GLY A 216 15.81 -17.98 10.16
C GLY A 216 16.55 -19.27 9.78
N VAL A 217 17.79 -19.39 10.25
CA VAL A 217 18.56 -20.64 10.16
C VAL A 217 18.06 -21.65 11.20
N GLU A 218 18.33 -22.93 11.01
CA GLU A 218 18.08 -23.97 12.01
C GLU A 218 18.92 -23.70 13.27
N ASP A 219 18.37 -23.91 14.44
CA ASP A 219 18.95 -23.52 15.74
C ASP A 219 19.23 -22.00 15.83
N GLY A 220 18.45 -21.20 15.13
CA GLY A 220 18.58 -19.75 15.07
C GLY A 220 18.05 -19.02 16.28
N ASN A 221 18.25 -17.70 16.29
CA ASN A 221 17.76 -16.80 17.34
C ASN A 221 17.02 -15.61 16.72
N THR A 222 15.93 -15.20 17.39
CA THR A 222 15.22 -13.95 17.11
C THR A 222 15.22 -13.10 18.36
N LYS A 223 15.85 -11.93 18.30
CA LYS A 223 15.88 -10.96 19.38
C LYS A 223 14.87 -9.86 19.14
N ILE A 224 14.00 -9.61 20.11
CA ILE A 224 13.04 -8.51 20.14
C ILE A 224 13.51 -7.50 21.18
N THR A 225 13.87 -6.30 20.73
CA THR A 225 14.28 -5.21 21.63
C THR A 225 13.19 -4.14 21.66
N ILE A 226 12.79 -3.74 22.88
CA ILE A 226 11.80 -2.68 23.12
C ILE A 226 12.48 -1.59 23.95
N PHE A 227 12.49 -0.38 23.42
CA PHE A 227 13.06 0.77 24.12
C PHE A 227 12.29 2.04 23.79
N THR A 228 12.27 2.96 24.75
CA THR A 228 11.62 4.26 24.59
C THR A 228 12.67 5.36 24.71
N ILE A 229 12.68 6.26 23.73
CA ILE A 229 13.50 7.47 23.75
C ILE A 229 12.53 8.65 23.67
N ASP A 230 12.56 9.51 24.66
CA ASP A 230 11.59 10.58 24.86
C ASP A 230 10.15 10.02 24.91
N GLU A 231 9.32 10.34 23.91
CA GLU A 231 7.94 9.83 23.78
C GLU A 231 7.79 8.75 22.71
N LEU A 232 8.89 8.35 22.06
CA LEU A 232 8.87 7.40 20.96
C LEU A 232 9.28 6.00 21.42
N THR A 233 8.34 5.06 21.42
CA THR A 233 8.62 3.65 21.67
C THR A 233 8.98 2.93 20.38
N THR A 234 10.13 2.26 20.38
CA THR A 234 10.66 1.51 19.26
C THR A 234 10.65 0.01 19.57
N ILE A 235 10.19 -0.79 18.62
CA ILE A 235 10.31 -2.24 18.62
C ILE A 235 11.27 -2.63 17.51
N GLN A 236 12.33 -3.33 17.83
CA GLN A 236 13.27 -3.90 16.88
C GLN A 236 13.20 -5.43 16.93
N ILE A 237 13.02 -6.06 15.79
CA ILE A 237 13.01 -7.52 15.64
C ILE A 237 14.20 -7.87 14.76
N ALA A 238 15.17 -8.58 15.32
CA ALA A 238 16.40 -8.98 14.65
C ALA A 238 16.51 -10.49 14.62
N ASP A 239 16.75 -11.07 13.46
CA ASP A 239 17.03 -12.50 13.28
C ASP A 239 18.46 -12.72 12.75
N ASN A 240 18.96 -13.92 12.94
CA ASN A 240 20.25 -14.36 12.38
C ASN A 240 20.06 -15.23 11.12
N GLY A 241 19.00 -14.99 10.37
CA GLY A 241 18.63 -15.73 9.18
C GLY A 241 19.51 -15.45 7.96
N ILE A 242 18.97 -15.76 6.78
CA ILE A 242 19.70 -15.67 5.49
C ILE A 242 20.02 -14.22 5.06
N GLY A 243 19.43 -13.23 5.74
CA GLY A 243 19.55 -11.82 5.37
C GLY A 243 18.91 -11.47 4.03
N ILE A 244 18.91 -10.19 3.71
CA ILE A 244 18.33 -9.62 2.49
C ILE A 244 19.36 -8.68 1.87
N GLU A 245 19.56 -8.79 0.55
CA GLU A 245 20.45 -7.90 -0.18
C GLU A 245 19.89 -6.47 -0.21
N GLU A 246 20.75 -5.46 -0.09
CA GLU A 246 20.33 -4.05 -0.02
C GLU A 246 19.51 -3.60 -1.25
N SER A 247 19.83 -4.13 -2.42
CA SER A 247 19.10 -3.91 -3.67
C SER A 247 17.62 -4.32 -3.62
N GLU A 248 17.27 -5.27 -2.73
CA GLU A 248 15.94 -5.83 -2.57
C GLU A 248 15.09 -5.04 -1.56
N HIS A 249 15.71 -4.23 -0.69
CA HIS A 249 15.03 -3.54 0.42
C HIS A 249 13.85 -2.68 -0.05
N ILE A 250 13.99 -2.00 -1.19
CA ILE A 250 12.95 -1.11 -1.74
C ILE A 250 11.68 -1.89 -2.08
N ARG A 251 11.83 -3.16 -2.50
CA ARG A 251 10.76 -4.00 -3.01
C ARG A 251 10.12 -4.92 -1.97
N LEU A 252 10.73 -5.07 -0.79
CA LEU A 252 10.27 -6.00 0.24
C LEU A 252 8.82 -5.81 0.68
N PHE A 253 8.32 -4.58 0.59
CA PHE A 253 6.96 -4.23 0.97
C PHE A 253 5.96 -4.28 -0.20
N GLU A 254 6.44 -4.64 -1.41
CA GLU A 254 5.55 -4.90 -2.54
C GLU A 254 4.76 -6.20 -2.29
N ARG A 255 3.48 -6.20 -2.68
CA ARG A 255 2.61 -7.38 -2.52
C ARG A 255 3.09 -8.53 -3.40
N PHE A 256 3.11 -9.75 -2.86
CA PHE A 256 3.61 -10.98 -3.51
C PHE A 256 5.09 -10.97 -3.86
N TYR A 257 5.82 -9.90 -3.51
CA TYR A 257 7.25 -9.87 -3.75
C TYR A 257 7.98 -10.86 -2.85
N ARG A 258 8.95 -11.58 -3.45
CA ARG A 258 9.80 -12.54 -2.76
C ARG A 258 11.18 -12.54 -3.38
N VAL A 259 12.20 -12.48 -2.54
CA VAL A 259 13.60 -12.57 -2.98
C VAL A 259 13.85 -13.95 -3.61
N GLU A 260 14.54 -14.01 -4.75
CA GLU A 260 14.71 -15.25 -5.54
C GLU A 260 15.34 -16.40 -4.76
N LYS A 261 16.30 -16.11 -3.87
CA LYS A 261 16.94 -17.11 -3.00
C LYS A 261 15.97 -17.83 -2.05
N SER A 262 14.81 -17.25 -1.78
CA SER A 262 13.76 -17.80 -0.91
C SER A 262 12.70 -18.60 -1.67
N ARG A 263 12.79 -18.68 -3.00
CA ARG A 263 11.83 -19.37 -3.87
C ARG A 263 11.81 -20.90 -3.74
N THR A 264 12.59 -21.50 -2.84
CA THR A 264 12.44 -22.92 -2.51
C THR A 264 10.99 -23.14 -2.03
N ARG A 265 10.21 -23.81 -2.88
CA ARG A 265 8.74 -23.92 -2.88
C ARG A 265 8.09 -24.44 -1.59
N HIS A 266 8.88 -24.89 -0.61
CA HIS A 266 8.38 -25.51 0.62
C HIS A 266 8.48 -24.62 1.89
N LYS A 267 9.10 -23.42 1.84
CA LYS A 267 9.37 -22.62 3.04
C LYS A 267 8.76 -21.20 3.03
N GLY A 268 7.96 -20.81 2.04
CA GLY A 268 7.60 -19.41 1.90
C GLY A 268 6.11 -19.11 2.01
N GLY A 269 5.79 -18.04 2.73
CA GLY A 269 4.46 -17.43 2.79
C GLY A 269 4.01 -16.83 1.44
N SER A 270 2.83 -16.21 1.44
CA SER A 270 2.18 -15.58 0.28
C SER A 270 2.94 -14.39 -0.33
N GLY A 271 3.93 -13.82 0.38
CA GLY A 271 4.56 -12.54 0.02
C GLY A 271 3.69 -11.32 0.34
N LEU A 272 2.64 -11.50 1.14
CA LEU A 272 1.70 -10.44 1.54
C LEU A 272 2.01 -9.88 2.94
N GLY A 273 2.72 -10.64 3.78
CA GLY A 273 2.95 -10.28 5.19
C GLY A 273 3.60 -8.92 5.40
N LEU A 274 4.69 -8.60 4.68
CA LEU A 274 5.36 -7.30 4.80
C LEU A 274 4.56 -6.15 4.18
N ALA A 275 3.79 -6.41 3.13
CA ALA A 275 2.87 -5.43 2.57
C ALA A 275 1.75 -5.05 3.57
N ILE A 276 1.23 -6.05 4.32
CA ILE A 276 0.28 -5.82 5.42
C ILE A 276 0.92 -5.00 6.54
N VAL A 277 2.16 -5.34 6.93
CA VAL A 277 2.92 -4.58 7.94
C VAL A 277 3.03 -3.11 7.54
N LYS A 278 3.52 -2.83 6.32
CA LYS A 278 3.64 -1.47 5.82
C LYS A 278 2.30 -0.73 5.85
N HIS A 279 1.24 -1.36 5.37
CA HIS A 279 -0.08 -0.74 5.30
C HIS A 279 -0.64 -0.38 6.69
N ILE A 280 -0.41 -1.22 7.70
CA ILE A 280 -0.83 -0.93 9.09
C ILE A 280 0.00 0.22 9.69
N ILE A 281 1.30 0.27 9.41
CA ILE A 281 2.19 1.30 9.97
C ILE A 281 1.97 2.66 9.26
N ASP A 282 1.61 2.66 7.97
CA ASP A 282 1.33 3.89 7.20
C ASP A 282 -0.06 4.50 7.53
N ALA A 283 -0.95 3.77 8.24
CA ALA A 283 -2.31 4.19 8.61
C ALA A 283 -2.36 4.92 9.95
#